data_8dda0577b95240e5d9a7bba6331a48f7
#
_entry.id   8dda0577b95240e5d9a7bba6331a48f7
#
_cell.length_a   1.000
_cell.length_b   1.000
_cell.length_c   1.000
_cell.angle_alpha   90.00
_cell.angle_beta   90.00
_cell.angle_gamma   90.00
#
_symmetry.space_group_name_H-M   'P 1'
#
loop_
_entity.id
_entity.type
_entity.pdbx_description
1 polymer ?
#
loop_
_entity_poly.entity_id
_entity_poly.type
_entity_poly.pdbx_seq_one_letter_code
_entity_poly.pdbx_strand_id
1 'polypeptide(L)'
;YVLPEFFDVHSAEQAKAQPALFTAALDRLAEIIEGLDETPFDAHRSMFDVTTIMVASEFGRTMRIADSPIHATGTNHNALSNSVLLGGKGIKGGLVVGASDLATERAQASGAHRALDPVLEKTMGTPFDFAALRPIAELPDEFDIEDHLTIASVINTVYALFGVPENRHRSLGRNLPVAPV
;
A
#
# COMPACT_ATOMS: atom_id res chain seq x y z
N TYR A 1 14.00 9.85 -2.77
CA TYR A 1 14.48 10.00 -1.39
C TYR A 1 14.22 8.70 -0.64
N VAL A 2 15.23 8.10 -0.05
CA VAL A 2 15.13 6.90 0.78
C VAL A 2 15.21 7.33 2.23
N LEU A 3 14.21 7.00 3.02
CA LEU A 3 14.26 7.23 4.46
C LEU A 3 15.28 6.25 5.07
N PRO A 4 16.27 6.74 5.84
CA PRO A 4 17.35 5.91 6.34
C PRO A 4 16.97 5.02 7.53
N GLU A 5 15.79 5.24 8.10
CA GLU A 5 15.32 4.48 9.25
C GLU A 5 14.73 3.14 8.82
N PHE A 6 15.12 2.09 9.52
CA PHE A 6 14.63 0.75 9.28
C PHE A 6 13.28 0.53 9.95
N PHE A 7 12.24 0.36 9.13
CA PHE A 7 10.93 -0.09 9.59
C PHE A 7 10.82 -1.61 9.71
N ASP A 8 11.93 -2.31 9.55
CA ASP A 8 11.99 -3.77 9.61
C ASP A 8 12.04 -4.27 11.06
N VAL A 9 10.88 -4.40 11.65
CA VAL A 9 10.68 -4.64 13.09
C VAL A 9 10.45 -6.12 13.36
N HIS A 10 11.44 -6.80 13.93
CA HIS A 10 11.39 -8.22 14.26
C HIS A 10 11.48 -8.51 15.76
N SER A 11 11.64 -7.50 16.60
CA SER A 11 11.72 -7.67 18.05
C SER A 11 10.76 -6.75 18.79
N ALA A 12 10.48 -7.04 20.05
CA ALA A 12 9.65 -6.20 20.91
C ALA A 12 10.24 -4.80 21.12
N GLU A 13 11.55 -4.70 21.22
CA GLU A 13 12.21 -3.40 21.39
C GLU A 13 12.08 -2.55 20.15
N GLN A 14 12.29 -3.14 18.98
CA GLN A 14 12.04 -2.46 17.70
C GLN A 14 10.57 -2.07 17.55
N ALA A 15 9.62 -2.94 17.94
CA ALA A 15 8.20 -2.63 17.90
C ALA A 15 7.82 -1.44 18.79
N LYS A 16 8.47 -1.28 19.92
CA LYS A 16 8.27 -0.10 20.80
C LYS A 16 8.76 1.20 20.16
N ALA A 17 9.80 1.14 19.36
CA ALA A 17 10.34 2.31 18.67
C ALA A 17 9.54 2.68 17.41
N GLN A 18 8.77 1.75 16.86
CA GLN A 18 8.06 1.93 15.59
C GLN A 18 7.14 3.17 15.54
N PRO A 19 6.33 3.50 16.58
CA PRO A 19 5.50 4.71 16.53
C PRO A 19 6.32 6.00 16.35
N ALA A 20 7.46 6.10 17.03
CA ALA A 20 8.33 7.27 16.91
C ALA A 20 8.97 7.35 15.51
N LEU A 21 9.35 6.20 14.92
CA LEU A 21 9.89 6.14 13.56
C LEU A 21 8.84 6.56 12.53
N PHE A 22 7.58 6.10 12.66
CA PHE A 22 6.49 6.54 11.79
C PHE A 22 6.20 8.02 11.94
N THR A 23 6.17 8.54 13.17
CA THR A 23 5.98 9.98 13.39
C THR A 23 7.08 10.79 12.69
N ALA A 24 8.34 10.46 12.92
CA ALA A 24 9.46 11.15 12.27
C ALA A 24 9.42 11.07 10.73
N ALA A 25 9.02 9.91 10.18
CA ALA A 25 8.87 9.75 8.74
C ALA A 25 7.72 10.57 8.15
N LEU A 26 6.58 10.64 8.86
CA LEU A 26 5.43 11.43 8.45
C LEU A 26 5.70 12.93 8.58
N ASP A 27 6.39 13.37 9.64
CA ASP A 27 6.82 14.76 9.80
C ASP A 27 7.74 15.16 8.65
N ARG A 28 8.70 14.29 8.30
CA ARG A 28 9.59 14.52 7.17
C ARG A 28 8.86 14.56 5.83
N LEU A 29 7.85 13.72 5.65
CA LEU A 29 7.00 13.76 4.46
C LEU A 29 6.23 15.08 4.38
N ALA A 30 5.69 15.56 5.50
CA ALA A 30 5.00 16.84 5.58
C ALA A 30 5.93 18.00 5.19
N GLU A 31 7.15 18.05 5.73
CA GLU A 31 8.16 19.05 5.35
C GLU A 31 8.47 19.03 3.84
N ILE A 32 8.56 17.83 3.25
CA ILE A 32 8.80 17.70 1.80
C ILE A 32 7.61 18.26 1.00
N ILE A 33 6.38 17.95 1.41
CA ILE A 33 5.15 18.44 0.76
C ILE A 33 5.06 19.95 0.87
N GLU A 34 5.27 20.51 2.06
CA GLU A 34 5.28 21.94 2.30
C GLU A 34 6.36 22.65 1.45
N GLY A 35 7.58 22.12 1.44
CA GLY A 35 8.66 22.66 0.61
C GLY A 35 8.36 22.62 -0.89
N LEU A 36 7.68 21.59 -1.37
CA LEU A 36 7.23 21.52 -2.76
C LEU A 36 6.11 22.54 -3.04
N ASP A 37 5.18 22.73 -2.11
CA ASP A 37 4.08 23.67 -2.27
C ASP A 37 4.55 25.13 -2.22
N GLU A 38 5.52 25.44 -1.38
CA GLU A 38 6.13 26.76 -1.29
C GLU A 38 7.08 27.11 -2.44
N THR A 39 7.55 26.11 -3.19
CA THR A 39 8.49 26.33 -4.30
C THR A 39 7.73 26.59 -5.60
N PRO A 40 7.85 27.77 -6.20
CA PRO A 40 7.21 28.07 -7.48
C PRO A 40 7.77 27.19 -8.61
N PHE A 41 6.88 26.60 -9.41
CA PHE A 41 7.23 26.00 -10.69
C PHE A 41 7.09 26.99 -11.83
N ASP A 42 6.03 27.77 -11.83
CA ASP A 42 5.79 28.89 -12.77
C ASP A 42 4.93 29.98 -12.09
N ALA A 43 4.40 30.92 -12.87
CA ALA A 43 3.62 32.02 -12.33
C ALA A 43 2.31 31.63 -11.62
N HIS A 44 1.84 30.40 -11.79
CA HIS A 44 0.52 29.93 -11.33
C HIS A 44 0.55 28.60 -10.60
N ARG A 45 1.68 27.91 -10.60
CA ARG A 45 1.80 26.55 -10.04
C ARG A 45 3.02 26.43 -9.14
N SER A 46 2.88 25.66 -8.09
CA SER A 46 3.97 25.21 -7.23
C SER A 46 4.64 23.94 -7.81
N MET A 47 5.76 23.55 -7.22
CA MET A 47 6.37 22.24 -7.52
C MET A 47 5.45 21.10 -7.13
N PHE A 48 4.61 21.24 -6.10
CA PHE A 48 3.64 20.21 -5.70
C PHE A 48 2.59 19.97 -6.80
N ASP A 49 2.12 21.01 -7.48
CA ASP A 49 1.15 20.91 -8.59
C ASP A 49 1.65 20.09 -9.79
N VAL A 50 2.96 19.91 -9.91
CA VAL A 50 3.58 19.19 -11.02
C VAL A 50 4.31 17.92 -10.59
N THR A 51 4.28 17.60 -9.30
CA THR A 51 4.96 16.43 -8.71
C THR A 51 3.95 15.40 -8.24
N THR A 52 4.17 14.14 -8.58
CA THR A 52 3.44 13.00 -7.99
C THR A 52 4.31 12.36 -6.92
N ILE A 53 3.76 12.20 -5.73
CA ILE A 53 4.40 11.58 -4.58
C ILE A 53 3.83 10.19 -4.40
N MET A 54 4.70 9.20 -4.23
CA MET A 54 4.34 7.84 -3.86
C MET A 54 5.16 7.41 -2.65
N VAL A 55 4.49 6.96 -1.60
CA VAL A 55 5.12 6.33 -0.44
C VAL A 55 4.64 4.89 -0.36
N ALA A 56 5.56 3.96 -0.40
CA ALA A 56 5.28 2.54 -0.40
C ALA A 56 6.40 1.77 0.30
N SER A 57 6.09 0.56 0.73
CA SER A 57 7.06 -0.46 1.12
C SER A 57 6.91 -1.68 0.21
N GLU A 58 7.85 -2.62 0.28
CA GLU A 58 7.81 -3.84 -0.52
C GLU A 58 6.71 -4.81 -0.05
N PHE A 59 6.35 -4.78 1.24
CA PHE A 59 5.30 -5.60 1.85
C PHE A 59 4.77 -4.93 3.13
N GLY A 60 3.64 -5.43 3.62
CA GLY A 60 3.11 -5.09 4.93
C GLY A 60 3.76 -5.86 6.07
N ARG A 61 3.28 -5.62 7.29
CA ARG A 61 3.73 -6.34 8.51
C ARG A 61 2.58 -7.12 9.10
N THR A 62 2.88 -8.22 9.79
CA THR A 62 1.88 -8.96 10.58
C THR A 62 1.42 -8.09 11.76
N MET A 63 0.15 -8.20 12.13
CA MET A 63 -0.43 -7.39 13.20
C MET A 63 0.21 -7.73 14.56
N ARG A 64 0.39 -9.01 14.82
CA ARG A 64 0.97 -9.51 16.07
C ARG A 64 1.61 -10.87 15.86
N ILE A 65 2.68 -11.14 16.60
CA ILE A 65 3.16 -12.49 16.84
C ILE A 65 2.68 -12.87 18.22
N ALA A 66 1.65 -13.73 18.29
CA ALA A 66 1.20 -14.26 19.56
C ALA A 66 2.22 -15.29 20.06
N ASP A 67 2.59 -15.20 21.32
CA ASP A 67 3.32 -16.16 22.18
C ASP A 67 4.09 -17.31 21.49
N SER A 68 4.79 -17.01 20.39
CA SER A 68 5.65 -17.98 19.75
C SER A 68 7.02 -18.01 20.44
N PRO A 69 7.47 -19.17 20.93
CA PRO A 69 8.80 -19.31 21.51
C PRO A 69 9.92 -19.06 20.48
N ILE A 70 9.62 -19.10 19.20
CA ILE A 70 10.56 -18.92 18.10
C ILE A 70 10.61 -17.45 17.63
N HIS A 71 9.52 -16.71 17.80
CA HIS A 71 9.40 -15.31 17.39
C HIS A 71 8.94 -14.46 18.57
N ALA A 72 9.82 -14.25 19.52
CA ALA A 72 9.49 -13.46 20.69
C ALA A 72 9.19 -12.01 20.29
N THR A 73 7.91 -11.66 20.22
CA THR A 73 7.40 -10.30 20.43
C THR A 73 7.71 -9.23 19.39
N GLY A 74 7.85 -9.57 18.13
CA GLY A 74 7.94 -8.58 17.03
C GLY A 74 6.84 -8.75 15.99
N THR A 75 7.02 -8.17 14.84
CA THR A 75 6.20 -8.40 13.64
C THR A 75 7.02 -9.12 12.58
N ASN A 76 6.35 -9.75 11.61
CA ASN A 76 7.03 -10.41 10.50
C ASN A 76 6.55 -9.85 9.15
N HIS A 77 7.20 -10.24 8.07
CA HIS A 77 6.81 -9.87 6.73
C HIS A 77 5.41 -10.39 6.41
N ASN A 78 4.58 -9.53 5.86
CA ASN A 78 3.25 -9.88 5.38
C ASN A 78 3.12 -9.51 3.90
N ALA A 79 3.37 -10.48 3.03
CA ALA A 79 3.26 -10.30 1.59
C ALA A 79 1.82 -10.28 1.07
N LEU A 80 0.83 -10.50 1.94
CA LEU A 80 -0.59 -10.59 1.56
C LEU A 80 -1.30 -9.25 1.55
N SER A 81 -0.71 -8.24 2.17
CA SER A 81 -1.23 -6.87 2.16
C SER A 81 -0.10 -5.85 2.18
N ASN A 82 -0.38 -4.70 1.63
CA ASN A 82 0.48 -3.54 1.71
C ASN A 82 -0.36 -2.27 1.67
N SER A 83 0.23 -1.15 2.02
CA SER A 83 -0.38 0.16 1.94
C SER A 83 0.50 1.09 1.12
N VAL A 84 -0.13 1.88 0.26
CA VAL A 84 0.55 2.87 -0.58
C VAL A 84 -0.16 4.21 -0.40
N LEU A 85 0.61 5.27 -0.19
CA LEU A 85 0.11 6.62 -0.22
C LEU A 85 0.48 7.26 -1.57
N LEU A 86 -0.50 7.87 -2.21
CA LEU A 86 -0.33 8.65 -3.44
C LEU A 86 -0.84 10.08 -3.20
N GLY A 87 -0.11 11.05 -3.71
CA GLY A 87 -0.48 12.46 -3.60
C GLY A 87 0.13 13.32 -4.72
N GLY A 88 -0.34 14.57 -4.83
CA GLY A 88 0.17 15.55 -5.78
C GLY A 88 -0.49 15.49 -7.15
N LYS A 89 0.27 15.81 -8.20
CA LYS A 89 -0.22 15.97 -9.57
C LYS A 89 -1.04 14.77 -10.04
N GLY A 90 -2.26 15.05 -10.51
CA GLY A 90 -3.13 14.06 -11.12
C GLY A 90 -3.79 13.09 -10.14
N ILE A 91 -3.57 13.25 -8.84
CA ILE A 91 -4.18 12.40 -7.83
C ILE A 91 -5.43 13.07 -7.26
N LYS A 92 -6.55 12.35 -7.27
CA LYS A 92 -7.75 12.73 -6.56
C LYS A 92 -7.57 12.42 -5.08
N GLY A 93 -7.28 13.42 -4.28
CA GLY A 93 -7.03 13.28 -2.85
C GLY A 93 -8.27 13.00 -2.00
N GLY A 94 -8.05 12.71 -0.71
CA GLY A 94 -9.11 12.48 0.27
C GLY A 94 -9.81 11.13 0.13
N LEU A 95 -9.22 10.18 -0.59
CA LEU A 95 -9.78 8.84 -0.81
C LEU A 95 -8.97 7.77 -0.09
N VAL A 96 -9.67 6.79 0.46
CA VAL A 96 -9.10 5.51 0.86
C VAL A 96 -9.63 4.46 -0.13
N VAL A 97 -8.74 3.76 -0.80
CA VAL A 97 -9.06 2.78 -1.84
C VAL A 97 -8.57 1.41 -1.40
N GLY A 98 -9.48 0.44 -1.39
CA GLY A 98 -9.20 -0.91 -0.91
C GLY A 98 -9.37 -1.05 0.60
N ALA A 99 -9.26 -2.28 1.04
CA ALA A 99 -9.28 -2.66 2.44
C ALA A 99 -8.45 -3.94 2.64
N SER A 100 -8.15 -4.26 3.87
CA SER A 100 -7.59 -5.56 4.25
C SER A 100 -8.35 -6.12 5.44
N ASP A 101 -8.38 -7.45 5.53
CA ASP A 101 -8.96 -8.16 6.65
C ASP A 101 -8.00 -9.26 7.11
N LEU A 102 -8.27 -9.88 8.25
CA LEU A 102 -7.48 -11.02 8.71
C LEU A 102 -7.56 -12.15 7.67
N ALA A 103 -6.42 -12.75 7.38
CA ALA A 103 -6.36 -13.90 6.50
C ALA A 103 -7.12 -15.07 7.13
N THR A 104 -8.26 -15.42 6.54
CA THR A 104 -9.16 -16.44 7.03
C THR A 104 -8.74 -17.84 6.55
N GLU A 105 -9.34 -18.89 7.12
CA GLU A 105 -9.20 -20.28 6.67
C GLU A 105 -9.50 -20.45 5.16
N ARG A 106 -10.33 -19.60 4.60
CA ARG A 106 -10.68 -19.60 3.17
C ARG A 106 -9.49 -19.23 2.27
N ALA A 107 -8.67 -18.27 2.68
CA ALA A 107 -7.42 -17.95 2.00
C ALA A 107 -6.41 -19.11 2.15
N GLN A 108 -6.47 -19.86 3.22
CA GLN A 108 -5.65 -21.05 3.44
C GLN A 108 -6.10 -22.21 2.54
N ALA A 109 -7.41 -22.39 2.36
CA ALA A 109 -7.98 -23.47 1.54
C ALA A 109 -7.71 -23.29 0.04
N SER A 110 -7.51 -22.07 -0.44
CA SER A 110 -7.25 -21.80 -1.86
C SER A 110 -5.88 -22.28 -2.35
N GLY A 111 -5.02 -22.81 -1.47
CA GLY A 111 -3.69 -23.31 -1.81
C GLY A 111 -2.69 -22.24 -2.25
N ALA A 112 -3.12 -21.01 -2.37
CA ALA A 112 -2.27 -19.87 -2.77
C ALA A 112 -1.19 -19.55 -1.75
N HIS A 113 -1.40 -19.96 -0.51
CA HIS A 113 -0.44 -19.74 0.57
C HIS A 113 -0.26 -21.04 1.36
N ARG A 114 0.97 -21.51 1.47
CA ARG A 114 1.35 -22.52 2.47
C ARG A 114 0.77 -22.09 3.81
N ALA A 115 0.20 -23.05 4.53
CA ALA A 115 -0.47 -22.87 5.81
C ALA A 115 0.07 -21.66 6.56
N LEU A 116 -0.78 -20.63 6.68
CA LEU A 116 -0.45 -19.48 7.50
C LEU A 116 -0.12 -20.03 8.88
N ASP A 117 1.04 -19.68 9.39
CA ASP A 117 1.38 -20.02 10.75
C ASP A 117 0.24 -19.49 11.64
N PRO A 118 -0.50 -20.36 12.36
CA PRO A 118 -1.65 -19.93 13.15
C PRO A 118 -1.29 -18.93 14.25
N VAL A 119 0.00 -18.79 14.51
CA VAL A 119 0.56 -17.83 15.49
C VAL A 119 0.70 -16.42 14.88
N LEU A 120 0.68 -16.28 13.56
CA LEU A 120 0.86 -15.01 12.88
C LEU A 120 -0.49 -14.44 12.43
N GLU A 121 -0.91 -13.34 13.04
CA GLU A 121 -2.04 -12.55 12.57
C GLU A 121 -1.63 -11.81 11.30
N LYS A 122 -1.95 -12.40 10.15
CA LYS A 122 -1.73 -11.79 8.84
C LYS A 122 -2.99 -11.12 8.34
N THR A 123 -2.83 -9.96 7.76
CA THR A 123 -3.89 -9.31 6.99
C THR A 123 -3.70 -9.64 5.51
N MET A 124 -4.80 -9.71 4.79
CA MET A 124 -4.83 -9.91 3.35
C MET A 124 -5.69 -8.81 2.72
N GLY A 125 -5.28 -8.31 1.57
CA GLY A 125 -6.09 -7.39 0.79
C GLY A 125 -7.43 -8.04 0.43
N THR A 126 -8.52 -7.30 0.62
CA THR A 126 -9.85 -7.75 0.17
C THR A 126 -10.01 -7.48 -1.32
N PRO A 127 -10.78 -8.30 -2.04
CA PRO A 127 -11.17 -8.03 -3.42
C PRO A 127 -11.83 -6.66 -3.57
N PHE A 128 -11.74 -6.09 -4.75
CA PHE A 128 -12.21 -4.74 -5.00
C PHE A 128 -13.09 -4.68 -6.24
N ASP A 129 -14.31 -4.18 -6.07
CA ASP A 129 -15.22 -3.90 -7.18
C ASP A 129 -14.85 -2.56 -7.81
N PHE A 130 -14.19 -2.61 -8.96
CA PHE A 130 -13.79 -1.40 -9.70
C PHE A 130 -14.97 -0.62 -10.30
N ALA A 131 -16.12 -1.25 -10.49
CA ALA A 131 -17.31 -0.56 -10.99
C ALA A 131 -18.03 0.20 -9.86
N ALA A 132 -18.17 -0.43 -8.70
CA ALA A 132 -18.79 0.17 -7.52
C ALA A 132 -17.79 0.98 -6.66
N LEU A 133 -16.50 0.91 -6.95
CA LEU A 133 -15.40 1.57 -6.22
C LEU A 133 -15.39 1.24 -4.74
N ARG A 134 -15.57 -0.02 -4.40
CA ARG A 134 -15.61 -0.48 -3.00
C ARG A 134 -15.04 -1.88 -2.82
N PRO A 135 -14.56 -2.23 -1.61
CA PRO A 135 -14.20 -3.60 -1.28
C PRO A 135 -15.40 -4.54 -1.40
N ILE A 136 -15.14 -5.77 -1.82
CA ILE A 136 -16.13 -6.85 -1.90
C ILE A 136 -16.06 -7.64 -0.58
N ALA A 137 -17.20 -7.72 0.13
CA ALA A 137 -17.28 -8.39 1.43
C ALA A 137 -17.20 -9.93 1.31
N GLU A 138 -17.69 -10.50 0.22
CA GLU A 138 -17.66 -11.92 -0.05
C GLU A 138 -17.01 -12.19 -1.40
N LEU A 139 -16.09 -13.17 -1.43
CA LEU A 139 -15.44 -13.58 -2.68
C LEU A 139 -16.48 -14.17 -3.61
N PRO A 140 -16.61 -13.70 -4.86
CA PRO A 140 -17.40 -14.36 -5.87
C PRO A 140 -16.85 -15.75 -6.18
N ASP A 141 -17.71 -16.66 -6.67
CA ASP A 141 -17.30 -18.03 -7.02
C ASP A 141 -16.25 -18.05 -8.15
N GLU A 142 -16.33 -17.10 -9.06
CA GLU A 142 -15.33 -16.84 -10.09
C GLU A 142 -14.61 -15.53 -9.72
N PHE A 143 -13.34 -15.66 -9.41
CA PHE A 143 -12.51 -14.56 -8.95
C PHE A 143 -11.27 -14.44 -9.83
N ASP A 144 -11.09 -13.29 -10.46
CA ASP A 144 -9.93 -13.00 -11.29
C ASP A 144 -8.93 -12.14 -10.53
N ILE A 145 -7.64 -12.34 -10.83
CA ILE A 145 -6.58 -11.49 -10.28
C ILE A 145 -6.77 -10.02 -10.65
N GLU A 146 -7.45 -9.74 -11.75
CA GLU A 146 -7.79 -8.38 -12.17
C GLU A 146 -8.77 -7.67 -11.23
N ASP A 147 -9.48 -8.42 -10.37
CA ASP A 147 -10.36 -7.88 -9.36
C ASP A 147 -9.63 -7.50 -8.06
N HIS A 148 -8.31 -7.75 -7.99
CA HIS A 148 -7.48 -7.31 -6.88
C HIS A 148 -6.81 -5.96 -7.14
N LEU A 149 -6.74 -5.17 -6.07
CA LEU A 149 -5.78 -4.08 -5.99
C LEU A 149 -4.40 -4.68 -5.70
N THR A 150 -3.51 -4.58 -6.67
CA THR A 150 -2.15 -5.11 -6.58
C THR A 150 -1.12 -4.00 -6.75
N ILE A 151 0.13 -4.31 -6.50
CA ILE A 151 1.22 -3.38 -6.82
C ILE A 151 1.25 -3.04 -8.33
N ALA A 152 0.80 -3.96 -9.18
CA ALA A 152 0.66 -3.70 -10.60
C ALA A 152 -0.38 -2.60 -10.88
N SER A 153 -1.50 -2.56 -10.13
CA SER A 153 -2.49 -1.48 -10.22
C SER A 153 -1.89 -0.12 -9.85
N VAL A 154 -1.04 -0.08 -8.83
CA VAL A 154 -0.30 1.12 -8.44
C VAL A 154 0.64 1.58 -9.55
N ILE A 155 1.46 0.66 -10.06
CA ILE A 155 2.44 0.95 -11.12
C ILE A 155 1.75 1.41 -12.39
N ASN A 156 0.65 0.75 -12.80
CA ASN A 156 -0.13 1.17 -13.96
C ASN A 156 -0.71 2.59 -13.81
N THR A 157 -1.21 2.89 -12.62
CA THR A 157 -1.71 4.23 -12.30
C THR A 157 -0.60 5.28 -12.44
N VAL A 158 0.58 4.99 -11.91
CA VAL A 158 1.74 5.90 -12.03
C VAL A 158 2.13 6.09 -13.50
N TYR A 159 2.19 5.03 -14.30
CA TYR A 159 2.46 5.16 -15.73
C TYR A 159 1.40 6.00 -16.46
N ALA A 160 0.12 5.79 -16.14
CA ALA A 160 -0.95 6.60 -16.71
C ALA A 160 -0.81 8.09 -16.37
N LEU A 161 -0.45 8.40 -15.11
CA LEU A 161 -0.19 9.78 -14.67
C LEU A 161 0.96 10.46 -15.43
N PHE A 162 1.96 9.68 -15.84
CA PHE A 162 3.07 10.16 -16.66
C PHE A 162 2.75 10.16 -18.16
N GLY A 163 1.52 9.81 -18.55
CA GLY A 163 1.11 9.76 -19.97
C GLY A 163 1.79 8.64 -20.74
N VAL A 164 2.30 7.63 -20.09
CA VAL A 164 2.85 6.45 -20.77
C VAL A 164 1.68 5.67 -21.38
N PRO A 165 1.67 5.43 -22.71
CA PRO A 165 0.59 4.69 -23.34
C PRO A 165 0.46 3.27 -22.80
N GLU A 166 -0.75 2.78 -22.60
CA GLU A 166 -1.06 1.48 -22.01
C GLU A 166 -0.35 0.32 -22.74
N ASN A 167 -0.18 0.43 -24.06
CA ASN A 167 0.56 -0.57 -24.85
C ASN A 167 2.08 -0.59 -24.61
N ARG A 168 2.61 0.31 -23.83
CA ARG A 168 4.03 0.39 -23.45
C ARG A 168 4.35 -0.27 -22.13
N HIS A 169 3.35 -0.56 -21.34
CA HIS A 169 3.49 -1.34 -20.11
C HIS A 169 2.46 -2.48 -20.11
N ARG A 170 2.87 -3.63 -19.63
CA ARG A 170 1.96 -4.75 -19.46
C ARG A 170 1.22 -4.54 -18.15
N SER A 171 -0.06 -4.26 -18.25
CA SER A 171 -0.94 -4.21 -17.09
C SER A 171 -1.25 -5.63 -16.62
N LEU A 172 -0.97 -5.90 -15.35
CA LEU A 172 -1.44 -7.10 -14.64
C LEU A 172 -2.64 -6.77 -13.74
N GLY A 173 -3.27 -5.61 -13.94
CA GLY A 173 -4.37 -5.15 -13.13
C GLY A 173 -4.93 -3.82 -13.65
N ARG A 174 -6.02 -3.37 -13.06
CA ARG A 174 -6.68 -2.12 -13.40
C ARG A 174 -6.01 -0.93 -12.71
N ASN A 175 -6.17 0.25 -13.30
CA ASN A 175 -5.72 1.49 -12.64
C ASN A 175 -6.52 1.75 -11.37
N LEU A 176 -5.86 2.34 -10.37
CA LEU A 176 -6.53 2.80 -9.17
C LEU A 176 -7.53 3.94 -9.51
N PRO A 177 -8.68 4.00 -8.84
CA PRO A 177 -9.68 5.04 -9.07
C PRO A 177 -9.32 6.39 -8.42
N VAL A 178 -8.04 6.68 -8.30
CA VAL A 178 -7.49 7.89 -7.67
C VAL A 178 -6.95 8.90 -8.67
N ALA A 179 -6.88 8.51 -9.95
CA ALA A 179 -6.49 9.40 -11.03
C ALA A 179 -7.74 10.00 -11.72
N PRO A 180 -7.67 11.24 -12.23
CA PRO A 180 -8.71 11.72 -13.12
C PRO A 180 -8.74 10.82 -14.37
N VAL A 181 -9.95 10.46 -14.78
CA VAL A 181 -10.21 9.71 -16.02
C VAL A 181 -9.98 10.63 -17.21
#